data_70509d45cb7c513860f380eeaef41a54
#
_entry.id   70509d45cb7c513860f380eeaef41a54
#
_cell.length_a   1.000
_cell.length_b   1.000
_cell.length_c   1.000
_cell.angle_alpha   90.00
_cell.angle_beta   90.00
_cell.angle_gamma   90.00
#
_symmetry.space_group_name_H-M   'P 1'
#
loop_
_entity.id
_entity.type
_entity.pdbx_description
1 polymer ?
#
loop_
_entity_poly.entity_id
_entity_poly.type
_entity_poly.pdbx_seq_one_letter_code
_entity_poly.pdbx_strand_id
1 'polypeptide(L)'
;MAKVEQFPDQSGEKTTKEDLKEQKTRVMTDDVRNQKTREIPKEVRKRAGGTDPAKEQDTGASPDQIVEQTTGEGKETRRMSVPDDSLLMDSSADKRTEPKSGSGGSAKRGPHKEVAWDEDDDDEKTLIRFRNPFRRKEDTDSGAELSYQEKIRRHRARVRTYQFFAAVIAIIAVLLTLLYMTNRHYNRAEIVKIRDFVAEEGAVCVNFDGYVLQYGPNGAVCADTSGHVKWSITYEMDEPIISIRGKIAAIADYGGRSIYVMNKKKQLYTLSTSLPIHKVEASECGEVAAVLDDKTSTWIRLYSKNGKEVAYFVRSMEENGYPMDLAISPNGEKVCVSSIQMKDMSVVSNLTFYDFGKAGRDYDQHVVGKFEYENEVLPYVWFMGNDKCAAVSDSRFVVIDTSGTEPKSSLNNMLTENLQGVFEDGGHVGLLFNDLTQENMYRLDLYGKDGKKEGDVGFTMAYNDLQIKGGRVYINNEQTMQIYTDDGKEIFNGGFDRKIKLLIPTHWLGGLTAVSENEIDAIKLR
;
A
#
# COMPACT_ATOMS: atom_id res chain seq x y z
N MET A 1 59.94 19.26 -17.20
CA MET A 1 60.37 18.77 -15.87
C MET A 1 59.27 19.16 -14.89
N ALA A 2 58.32 18.26 -14.64
CA ALA A 2 57.28 18.40 -13.64
C ALA A 2 57.51 17.32 -12.58
N LYS A 3 57.63 17.76 -11.34
CA LYS A 3 57.81 16.91 -10.15
C LYS A 3 56.55 16.11 -9.89
N VAL A 4 56.72 14.82 -9.73
CA VAL A 4 55.73 13.90 -9.19
C VAL A 4 55.90 13.93 -7.66
N GLU A 5 54.90 14.36 -6.92
CA GLU A 5 54.81 14.20 -5.46
C GLU A 5 54.11 12.88 -5.17
N GLN A 6 54.85 12.04 -4.45
CA GLN A 6 54.39 10.76 -3.89
C GLN A 6 53.56 11.03 -2.65
N PHE A 7 52.36 10.45 -2.59
CA PHE A 7 51.57 10.36 -1.37
C PHE A 7 52.08 9.19 -0.52
N PRO A 8 52.10 9.31 0.81
CA PRO A 8 52.58 8.26 1.70
C PRO A 8 51.54 7.15 1.86
N ASP A 9 52.10 5.95 1.80
CA ASP A 9 51.49 4.65 2.08
C ASP A 9 50.94 4.60 3.54
N GLN A 10 49.64 4.44 3.71
CA GLN A 10 49.04 4.15 5.01
C GLN A 10 48.84 2.65 5.12
N SER A 11 49.74 2.08 5.89
CA SER A 11 49.73 0.73 6.39
C SER A 11 48.38 0.31 7.00
N GLY A 12 47.93 -0.88 6.57
CA GLY A 12 46.67 -1.49 6.95
C GLY A 12 46.53 -1.75 8.45
N GLU A 13 45.49 -1.23 9.02
CA GLU A 13 44.87 -1.76 10.22
C GLU A 13 43.94 -2.92 9.85
N LYS A 14 44.27 -4.08 10.36
CA LYS A 14 43.42 -5.29 10.25
C LYS A 14 42.27 -5.13 11.20
N THR A 15 41.14 -4.66 10.69
CA THR A 15 39.86 -4.71 11.41
C THR A 15 39.49 -6.17 11.67
N THR A 16 39.32 -6.54 12.93
CA THR A 16 38.97 -7.90 13.33
C THR A 16 37.47 -8.15 13.05
N LYS A 17 37.11 -9.43 12.86
CA LYS A 17 35.71 -9.85 12.62
C LYS A 17 34.74 -9.41 13.73
N GLU A 18 35.23 -9.07 14.91
CA GLU A 18 34.45 -8.56 16.02
C GLU A 18 34.08 -7.08 15.85
N ASP A 19 35.00 -6.25 15.35
CA ASP A 19 34.73 -4.84 15.07
C ASP A 19 33.66 -4.64 13.98
N LEU A 20 33.67 -5.54 12.97
CA LEU A 20 32.62 -5.57 11.95
C LEU A 20 31.26 -6.02 12.48
N LYS A 21 31.22 -6.89 13.52
CA LYS A 21 29.98 -7.28 14.17
C LYS A 21 29.42 -6.17 15.06
N GLU A 22 30.28 -5.45 15.79
CA GLU A 22 29.86 -4.33 16.61
C GLU A 22 29.39 -3.13 15.78
N GLN A 23 30.05 -2.83 14.66
CA GLN A 23 29.57 -1.81 13.72
C GLN A 23 28.24 -2.22 13.07
N LYS A 24 28.08 -3.49 12.69
CA LYS A 24 26.80 -3.99 12.15
C LYS A 24 25.66 -3.92 13.17
N THR A 25 25.96 -4.17 14.44
CA THR A 25 24.93 -4.08 15.50
C THR A 25 24.56 -2.64 15.83
N ARG A 26 25.49 -1.68 15.71
CA ARG A 26 25.20 -0.25 15.90
C ARG A 26 24.39 0.36 14.76
N VAL A 27 24.70 0.01 13.51
CA VAL A 27 23.94 0.47 12.34
C VAL A 27 22.50 -0.07 12.39
N MET A 28 22.28 -1.29 12.94
CA MET A 28 20.94 -1.85 13.10
C MET A 28 20.08 -1.17 14.19
N THR A 29 20.67 -0.51 15.17
CA THR A 29 19.90 0.04 16.30
C THR A 29 19.48 1.50 16.13
N ASP A 30 20.18 2.28 15.33
CA ASP A 30 19.93 3.71 15.18
C ASP A 30 19.18 4.11 13.91
N ASP A 31 19.28 3.34 12.80
CA ASP A 31 18.69 3.72 11.50
C ASP A 31 17.26 3.24 11.27
N VAL A 32 16.76 2.29 12.05
CA VAL A 32 15.40 1.75 11.90
C VAL A 32 14.32 2.69 12.43
N ARG A 33 14.68 3.76 13.15
CA ARG A 33 13.73 4.68 13.79
C ARG A 33 12.97 5.60 12.84
N ASN A 34 13.46 5.84 11.64
CA ASN A 34 12.93 6.89 10.75
C ASN A 34 12.30 6.40 9.46
N GLN A 35 12.21 5.09 9.25
CA GLN A 35 11.64 4.57 8.02
C GLN A 35 10.38 3.76 8.30
N LYS A 36 9.52 3.61 7.34
CA LYS A 36 8.30 2.77 7.33
C LYS A 36 8.51 1.30 7.76
N THR A 37 9.66 0.98 8.35
CA THR A 37 9.96 -0.27 9.04
C THR A 37 9.34 -0.17 10.43
N ARG A 38 8.31 -0.97 10.68
CA ARG A 38 7.60 -1.02 11.97
C ARG A 38 8.44 -1.83 12.97
N GLU A 39 8.90 -1.22 14.06
CA GLU A 39 9.64 -1.92 15.11
C GLU A 39 8.71 -2.54 16.16
N ILE A 40 9.11 -3.69 16.70
CA ILE A 40 8.45 -4.26 17.88
C ILE A 40 8.76 -3.38 19.08
N PRO A 41 7.75 -2.83 19.78
CA PRO A 41 7.99 -1.99 20.94
C PRO A 41 8.85 -2.71 21.99
N LYS A 42 9.84 -2.00 22.56
CA LYS A 42 10.81 -2.55 23.55
C LYS A 42 10.13 -3.13 24.81
N GLU A 43 8.93 -2.69 25.12
CA GLU A 43 8.14 -3.20 26.25
C GLU A 43 7.66 -4.64 26.07
N VAL A 44 7.36 -5.06 24.85
CA VAL A 44 6.96 -6.44 24.55
C VAL A 44 8.13 -7.42 24.78
N ARG A 45 9.37 -6.98 24.46
CA ARG A 45 10.58 -7.78 24.75
C ARG A 45 10.86 -7.97 26.23
N LYS A 46 10.49 -6.99 27.09
CA LYS A 46 10.66 -7.12 28.55
C LYS A 46 9.59 -8.00 29.21
N ARG A 47 8.38 -8.08 28.64
CA ARG A 47 7.31 -8.93 29.18
C ARG A 47 7.43 -10.41 28.79
N ALA A 48 8.05 -10.71 27.66
CA ALA A 48 8.30 -12.09 27.22
C ALA A 48 9.52 -12.76 27.90
N GLY A 49 10.36 -12.03 28.63
CA GLY A 49 11.62 -12.52 29.19
C GLY A 49 11.82 -12.38 30.69
N GLY A 50 10.77 -12.21 31.51
CA GLY A 50 10.94 -11.92 32.94
C GLY A 50 10.10 -12.77 33.88
N THR A 51 10.53 -13.99 34.14
CA THR A 51 10.19 -14.68 35.40
C THR A 51 11.42 -14.72 36.27
N ASP A 52 11.53 -13.80 37.23
CA ASP A 52 12.35 -13.99 38.41
C ASP A 52 11.46 -14.38 39.58
N PRO A 53 11.72 -15.48 40.27
CA PRO A 53 10.96 -15.89 41.45
C PRO A 53 11.59 -15.33 42.73
N ALA A 54 10.72 -15.02 43.68
CA ALA A 54 10.95 -14.87 45.12
C ALA A 54 11.15 -13.44 45.68
N LYS A 55 10.07 -12.99 46.34
CA LYS A 55 10.11 -12.77 47.79
C LYS A 55 8.72 -12.50 48.33
N GLU A 56 8.24 -13.48 49.11
CA GLU A 56 7.18 -13.31 50.08
C GLU A 56 7.54 -12.19 51.10
N GLN A 57 6.55 -11.36 51.39
CA GLN A 57 6.33 -10.87 52.77
C GLN A 57 4.85 -10.46 52.95
N ASP A 58 4.26 -11.19 53.79
CA ASP A 58 3.02 -11.19 54.52
C ASP A 58 2.70 -9.89 55.23
N THR A 59 1.50 -9.33 55.09
CA THR A 59 0.69 -8.72 56.13
C THR A 59 -0.73 -8.54 55.65
N GLY A 60 -1.60 -9.23 56.13
CA GLY A 60 -2.86 -9.40 56.69
C GLY A 60 -3.70 -8.17 56.91
N ALA A 61 -4.92 -8.21 56.47
CA ALA A 61 -6.18 -7.89 57.14
C ALA A 61 -7.37 -7.93 56.15
N SER A 62 -8.25 -8.80 56.41
CA SER A 62 -9.68 -8.86 55.99
C SER A 62 -10.56 -8.35 57.14
N PRO A 63 -11.89 -8.32 57.04
CA PRO A 63 -12.88 -7.88 56.06
C PRO A 63 -13.97 -6.96 56.68
N ASP A 64 -15.08 -6.77 55.95
CA ASP A 64 -16.45 -6.29 56.37
C ASP A 64 -16.83 -4.97 55.67
N GLN A 65 -17.98 -4.77 55.13
CA GLN A 65 -19.35 -5.26 55.30
C GLN A 65 -20.22 -4.80 54.12
N ILE A 66 -21.12 -5.68 53.82
CA ILE A 66 -22.39 -5.58 53.10
C ILE A 66 -23.23 -4.35 53.50
N VAL A 67 -23.83 -3.67 52.53
CA VAL A 67 -25.20 -3.13 52.66
C VAL A 67 -25.92 -3.21 51.30
N GLU A 68 -26.90 -4.09 51.25
CA GLU A 68 -28.07 -4.08 50.34
C GLU A 68 -28.92 -2.84 50.61
N GLN A 69 -29.42 -2.24 49.55
CA GLN A 69 -30.78 -1.72 49.56
C GLN A 69 -31.42 -1.74 48.15
N THR A 70 -32.45 -2.55 48.10
CA THR A 70 -33.50 -2.69 47.11
C THR A 70 -34.45 -1.46 47.06
N THR A 71 -35.10 -1.42 45.91
CA THR A 71 -36.48 -1.02 45.59
C THR A 71 -36.64 0.24 44.75
N GLY A 72 -37.47 0.04 43.69
CA GLY A 72 -38.38 1.01 43.17
C GLY A 72 -38.71 0.88 41.68
N GLU A 73 -39.80 0.23 41.42
CA GLU A 73 -40.50 0.09 40.14
C GLU A 73 -40.82 1.43 39.44
N GLY A 74 -40.91 1.38 38.09
CA GLY A 74 -41.50 2.42 37.31
C GLY A 74 -41.58 2.13 35.81
N LYS A 75 -42.58 1.36 35.41
CA LYS A 75 -43.03 1.20 34.03
C LYS A 75 -43.51 2.56 33.50
N GLU A 76 -43.07 2.91 32.27
CA GLU A 76 -43.99 3.55 31.34
C GLU A 76 -43.56 3.39 29.89
N THR A 77 -44.35 2.63 29.20
CA THR A 77 -44.44 2.49 27.75
C THR A 77 -45.02 3.78 27.14
N ARG A 78 -44.37 4.36 26.16
CA ARG A 78 -45.03 5.25 25.21
C ARG A 78 -44.63 4.92 23.78
N ARG A 79 -45.57 4.27 23.11
CA ARG A 79 -45.73 4.27 21.65
C ARG A 79 -46.20 5.64 21.21
N MET A 80 -45.60 6.18 20.15
CA MET A 80 -46.21 7.18 19.27
C MET A 80 -45.69 6.91 17.87
N SER A 81 -46.42 6.24 17.03
CA SER A 81 -47.38 6.64 16.00
C SER A 81 -46.82 7.61 14.95
N VAL A 82 -46.73 7.03 13.76
CA VAL A 82 -46.51 7.60 12.43
C VAL A 82 -47.65 8.58 12.12
N PRO A 83 -47.43 9.65 11.36
CA PRO A 83 -48.44 10.16 10.47
C PRO A 83 -48.07 9.91 9.01
N ASP A 84 -48.98 9.23 8.38
CA ASP A 84 -49.30 9.16 6.98
C ASP A 84 -49.86 10.51 6.54
N ASP A 85 -49.44 11.05 5.43
CA ASP A 85 -50.22 12.03 4.69
C ASP A 85 -49.94 11.89 3.18
N SER A 86 -50.86 11.18 2.59
CA SER A 86 -51.20 11.19 1.17
C SER A 86 -52.01 12.44 0.88
N LEU A 87 -51.84 13.08 -0.29
CA LEU A 87 -52.83 13.76 -1.13
C LEU A 87 -52.09 14.42 -2.30
N LEU A 88 -52.30 13.93 -3.45
CA LEU A 88 -53.27 14.13 -4.52
C LEU A 88 -52.75 14.92 -5.72
N MET A 89 -52.98 14.30 -6.85
CA MET A 89 -53.49 14.79 -8.13
C MET A 89 -52.48 15.48 -9.08
N ASP A 90 -52.53 15.33 -10.38
CA ASP A 90 -53.46 14.64 -11.31
C ASP A 90 -52.86 14.69 -12.74
N SER A 91 -53.32 13.80 -13.53
CA SER A 91 -53.71 13.81 -14.94
C SER A 91 -52.57 13.85 -15.98
N SER A 92 -52.61 13.07 -16.94
CA SER A 92 -53.45 12.42 -17.93
C SER A 92 -52.63 12.14 -19.17
N ALA A 93 -52.77 11.17 -19.79
CA ALA A 93 -53.51 10.49 -20.83
C ALA A 93 -52.53 9.70 -21.72
N ASP A 94 -52.65 8.45 -21.74
CA ASP A 94 -53.40 7.54 -22.59
C ASP A 94 -53.04 7.61 -24.08
N LYS A 95 -52.51 6.49 -24.59
CA LYS A 95 -53.02 5.79 -25.75
C LYS A 95 -52.33 4.45 -26.02
N ARG A 96 -53.09 3.42 -25.69
CA ARG A 96 -52.97 2.08 -26.26
C ARG A 96 -53.24 2.11 -27.76
N THR A 97 -52.59 1.25 -28.52
CA THR A 97 -53.24 0.38 -29.54
C THR A 97 -52.32 -0.75 -29.95
N GLU A 98 -52.67 -1.95 -29.61
CA GLU A 98 -52.54 -3.22 -30.36
C GLU A 98 -53.84 -3.45 -31.09
N PRO A 99 -53.98 -4.55 -31.88
CA PRO A 99 -53.15 -5.18 -32.94
C PRO A 99 -53.95 -5.32 -34.25
N LYS A 100 -53.34 -5.77 -35.35
CA LYS A 100 -54.09 -6.52 -36.38
C LYS A 100 -53.22 -7.42 -37.22
N SER A 101 -53.64 -8.66 -37.22
CA SER A 101 -53.42 -9.83 -38.03
C SER A 101 -53.70 -9.66 -39.52
N GLY A 102 -53.09 -10.52 -40.30
CA GLY A 102 -53.52 -10.89 -41.66
C GLY A 102 -52.36 -11.44 -42.48
N SER A 103 -52.15 -12.71 -42.53
CA SER A 103 -52.59 -13.76 -43.41
C SER A 103 -51.99 -13.67 -44.82
N GLY A 104 -51.30 -14.75 -45.20
CA GLY A 104 -51.58 -15.38 -46.46
C GLY A 104 -50.39 -15.74 -47.32
N GLY A 105 -50.13 -17.04 -47.47
CA GLY A 105 -49.88 -17.65 -48.75
C GLY A 105 -48.43 -18.00 -49.12
N SER A 106 -48.17 -19.17 -49.09
CA SER A 106 -48.18 -20.32 -49.98
C SER A 106 -46.80 -20.82 -50.47
N ALA A 107 -46.51 -21.97 -49.99
CA ALA A 107 -45.78 -23.10 -50.52
C ALA A 107 -44.97 -23.00 -51.83
N LYS A 108 -43.75 -23.57 -51.77
CA LYS A 108 -43.34 -24.66 -52.70
C LYS A 108 -42.20 -25.48 -52.11
N ARG A 109 -42.46 -26.80 -52.09
CA ARG A 109 -41.57 -27.91 -51.67
C ARG A 109 -40.55 -28.24 -52.77
N GLY A 110 -39.37 -28.73 -52.31
CA GLY A 110 -38.73 -29.98 -52.73
C GLY A 110 -37.35 -29.82 -53.36
N PRO A 111 -36.52 -30.86 -53.42
CA PRO A 111 -36.52 -32.10 -52.63
C PRO A 111 -35.20 -32.44 -51.95
N HIS A 112 -35.28 -33.44 -51.07
CA HIS A 112 -34.19 -34.18 -50.41
C HIS A 112 -33.08 -34.65 -51.33
N LYS A 113 -31.82 -34.63 -50.81
CA LYS A 113 -30.84 -35.69 -51.06
C LYS A 113 -30.08 -35.96 -49.81
N GLU A 114 -30.24 -37.14 -49.28
CA GLU A 114 -29.37 -37.84 -48.36
C GLU A 114 -28.01 -38.00 -49.02
N VAL A 115 -26.95 -37.92 -48.25
CA VAL A 115 -25.74 -38.76 -48.43
C VAL A 115 -24.86 -38.67 -47.15
N ALA A 116 -24.72 -39.78 -46.50
CA ALA A 116 -23.58 -40.53 -46.04
C ALA A 116 -22.53 -39.80 -45.15
N TRP A 117 -22.35 -40.42 -44.00
CA TRP A 117 -21.26 -40.32 -43.05
C TRP A 117 -20.00 -40.90 -43.67
N ASP A 118 -18.87 -40.18 -43.56
CA ASP A 118 -17.54 -40.75 -43.47
C ASP A 118 -16.77 -40.03 -42.36
N GLU A 119 -16.39 -40.82 -41.40
CA GLU A 119 -15.39 -40.53 -40.40
C GLU A 119 -14.03 -40.47 -41.07
N ASP A 120 -13.25 -39.41 -40.86
CA ASP A 120 -11.80 -39.52 -40.79
C ASP A 120 -11.25 -38.31 -40.04
N ASP A 121 -10.45 -38.63 -39.03
CA ASP A 121 -9.56 -37.78 -38.23
C ASP A 121 -8.66 -36.92 -39.12
N ASP A 122 -8.53 -35.62 -38.77
CA ASP A 122 -7.24 -34.96 -38.85
C ASP A 122 -7.23 -33.63 -38.11
N ASP A 123 -6.29 -33.54 -37.18
CA ASP A 123 -5.84 -32.36 -36.46
C ASP A 123 -5.55 -31.17 -37.41
N GLU A 124 -6.45 -30.23 -37.56
CA GLU A 124 -6.16 -28.96 -38.23
C GLU A 124 -6.01 -27.82 -37.22
N LYS A 125 -4.73 -27.57 -36.89
CA LYS A 125 -4.26 -26.32 -36.27
C LYS A 125 -4.86 -25.15 -37.02
N THR A 126 -5.68 -24.38 -36.34
CA THR A 126 -6.25 -23.14 -36.84
C THR A 126 -5.11 -22.10 -37.02
N LEU A 127 -4.42 -22.20 -38.15
CA LEU A 127 -3.53 -21.14 -38.60
C LEU A 127 -4.37 -19.93 -38.99
N ILE A 128 -4.34 -18.90 -38.18
CA ILE A 128 -4.85 -17.57 -38.54
C ILE A 128 -4.08 -17.11 -39.78
N ARG A 129 -4.67 -17.30 -40.95
CA ARG A 129 -4.10 -16.86 -42.21
C ARG A 129 -4.20 -15.35 -42.29
N PHE A 130 -3.10 -14.66 -41.88
CA PHE A 130 -2.95 -13.24 -42.15
C PHE A 130 -3.04 -13.01 -43.67
N ARG A 131 -4.15 -12.48 -44.10
CA ARG A 131 -4.37 -12.10 -45.50
C ARG A 131 -3.52 -10.85 -45.72
N ASN A 132 -2.38 -11.03 -46.44
CA ASN A 132 -1.48 -9.97 -46.80
C ASN A 132 -2.26 -8.87 -47.58
N PRO A 133 -2.39 -7.64 -47.01
CA PRO A 133 -3.17 -6.57 -47.63
C PRO A 133 -2.50 -5.96 -48.86
N PHE A 134 -1.27 -6.39 -49.17
CA PHE A 134 -0.49 -5.86 -50.29
C PHE A 134 -0.46 -6.79 -51.54
N ARG A 135 -1.20 -7.88 -51.54
CA ARG A 135 -1.27 -8.70 -52.75
C ARG A 135 -2.13 -7.97 -53.79
N ARG A 136 -1.45 -7.36 -54.77
CA ARG A 136 -2.02 -6.79 -55.97
C ARG A 136 -2.80 -7.93 -56.67
N LYS A 137 -4.14 -7.88 -56.65
CA LYS A 137 -4.95 -8.66 -57.58
C LYS A 137 -4.61 -8.13 -58.96
N GLU A 138 -4.04 -8.96 -59.77
CA GLU A 138 -4.06 -8.74 -61.20
C GLU A 138 -5.54 -8.69 -61.62
N ASP A 139 -6.05 -7.48 -61.84
CA ASP A 139 -7.37 -7.27 -62.38
C ASP A 139 -7.32 -7.76 -63.84
N THR A 140 -7.87 -8.93 -64.10
CA THR A 140 -8.29 -9.30 -65.42
C THR A 140 -9.34 -8.28 -65.86
N ASP A 141 -8.95 -7.49 -66.81
CA ASP A 141 -9.68 -6.40 -67.43
C ASP A 141 -10.99 -6.89 -68.01
N SER A 142 -12.10 -6.74 -67.29
CA SER A 142 -13.44 -6.68 -67.84
C SER A 142 -13.88 -5.23 -67.75
N GLY A 143 -13.84 -4.53 -68.87
CA GLY A 143 -14.06 -3.11 -69.07
C GLY A 143 -15.45 -2.59 -68.67
N ALA A 144 -15.80 -2.69 -67.41
CA ALA A 144 -16.90 -1.97 -66.81
C ALA A 144 -16.35 -0.71 -66.13
N GLU A 145 -16.57 0.48 -66.72
CA GLU A 145 -16.25 1.76 -66.09
C GLU A 145 -16.92 1.86 -64.71
N LEU A 146 -16.10 1.75 -63.68
CA LEU A 146 -16.56 1.96 -62.30
C LEU A 146 -17.22 3.33 -62.18
N SER A 147 -18.46 3.36 -61.71
CA SER A 147 -19.17 4.61 -61.42
C SER A 147 -18.30 5.58 -60.59
N TYR A 148 -18.36 6.86 -60.89
CA TYR A 148 -17.63 7.93 -60.20
C TYR A 148 -17.78 7.87 -58.67
N GLN A 149 -18.97 7.46 -58.19
CA GLN A 149 -19.23 7.27 -56.76
C GLN A 149 -18.45 6.09 -56.16
N GLU A 150 -18.26 5.03 -56.90
CA GLU A 150 -17.49 3.85 -56.48
C GLU A 150 -15.98 4.13 -56.40
N LYS A 151 -15.46 4.93 -57.31
CA LYS A 151 -14.07 5.42 -57.27
C LYS A 151 -13.83 6.29 -56.04
N ILE A 152 -14.74 7.20 -55.67
CA ILE A 152 -14.68 7.99 -54.44
C ILE A 152 -14.76 7.13 -53.19
N ARG A 153 -15.65 6.12 -53.17
CA ARG A 153 -15.82 5.20 -52.03
C ARG A 153 -14.56 4.36 -51.81
N ARG A 154 -13.94 3.87 -52.84
CA ARG A 154 -12.66 3.13 -52.76
C ARG A 154 -11.51 4.05 -52.33
N HIS A 155 -11.47 5.27 -52.81
CA HIS A 155 -10.46 6.26 -52.38
C HIS A 155 -10.61 6.60 -50.87
N ARG A 156 -11.84 6.91 -50.42
CA ARG A 156 -12.12 7.17 -48.99
C ARG A 156 -11.80 5.95 -48.12
N ALA A 157 -12.08 4.75 -48.56
CA ALA A 157 -11.72 3.53 -47.84
C ALA A 157 -10.19 3.39 -47.71
N ARG A 158 -9.44 3.61 -48.81
CA ARG A 158 -7.97 3.60 -48.77
C ARG A 158 -7.39 4.68 -47.83
N VAL A 159 -7.90 5.90 -47.89
CA VAL A 159 -7.46 6.99 -47.03
C VAL A 159 -7.74 6.64 -45.56
N ARG A 160 -8.92 6.12 -45.21
CA ARG A 160 -9.21 5.67 -43.83
C ARG A 160 -8.27 4.55 -43.40
N THR A 161 -7.94 3.61 -44.28
CA THR A 161 -6.98 2.54 -43.97
C THR A 161 -5.59 3.10 -43.69
N TYR A 162 -5.12 4.04 -44.53
CA TYR A 162 -3.83 4.72 -44.29
C TYR A 162 -3.83 5.54 -43.00
N GLN A 163 -4.91 6.25 -42.69
CA GLN A 163 -5.06 6.98 -41.43
C GLN A 163 -5.02 6.06 -40.22
N PHE A 164 -5.68 4.89 -40.33
CA PHE A 164 -5.64 3.87 -39.26
C PHE A 164 -4.22 3.33 -39.04
N PHE A 165 -3.51 2.96 -40.10
CA PHE A 165 -2.13 2.50 -39.99
C PHE A 165 -1.18 3.60 -39.48
N ALA A 166 -1.36 4.84 -39.90
CA ALA A 166 -0.60 5.96 -39.39
C ALA A 166 -0.84 6.20 -37.90
N ALA A 167 -2.09 6.07 -37.44
CA ALA A 167 -2.43 6.16 -36.02
C ALA A 167 -1.79 5.02 -35.21
N VAL A 168 -1.84 3.79 -35.72
CA VAL A 168 -1.20 2.62 -35.07
C VAL A 168 0.32 2.82 -34.96
N ILE A 169 0.96 3.27 -36.03
CA ILE A 169 2.40 3.56 -36.03
C ILE A 169 2.73 4.67 -35.04
N ALA A 170 1.92 5.73 -34.97
CA ALA A 170 2.09 6.80 -34.00
C ALA A 170 1.97 6.29 -32.56
N ILE A 171 0.99 5.43 -32.28
CA ILE A 171 0.82 4.80 -30.95
C ILE A 171 2.04 3.94 -30.62
N ILE A 172 2.50 3.10 -31.55
CA ILE A 172 3.71 2.28 -31.35
C ILE A 172 4.94 3.16 -31.11
N ALA A 173 5.12 4.24 -31.86
CA ALA A 173 6.23 5.17 -31.68
C ALA A 173 6.19 5.83 -30.29
N VAL A 174 5.01 6.25 -29.83
CA VAL A 174 4.83 6.79 -28.47
C VAL A 174 5.17 5.74 -27.42
N LEU A 175 4.67 4.50 -27.59
CA LEU A 175 4.95 3.38 -26.67
C LEU A 175 6.46 3.10 -26.58
N LEU A 176 7.14 3.00 -27.72
CA LEU A 176 8.59 2.78 -27.79
C LEU A 176 9.37 3.94 -27.15
N THR A 177 8.91 5.18 -27.35
CA THR A 177 9.53 6.35 -26.73
C THR A 177 9.36 6.30 -25.20
N LEU A 178 8.18 5.94 -24.72
CA LEU A 178 7.91 5.76 -23.28
C LEU A 178 8.79 4.65 -22.70
N LEU A 179 8.86 3.48 -23.34
CA LEU A 179 9.71 2.37 -22.91
C LEU A 179 11.20 2.76 -22.89
N TYR A 180 11.67 3.51 -23.89
CA TYR A 180 13.03 4.02 -23.90
C TYR A 180 13.28 4.98 -22.74
N MET A 181 12.33 5.89 -22.46
CA MET A 181 12.48 6.86 -21.38
C MET A 181 12.40 6.24 -19.98
N THR A 182 11.63 5.16 -19.80
CA THR A 182 11.53 4.44 -18.52
C THR A 182 12.79 3.65 -18.19
N ASN A 183 13.47 3.09 -19.20
CA ASN A 183 14.65 2.24 -19.04
C ASN A 183 15.99 2.96 -19.31
N ARG A 184 15.95 4.28 -19.43
CA ARG A 184 17.15 5.07 -19.69
C ARG A 184 18.04 5.11 -18.45
N HIS A 185 19.33 4.78 -18.62
CA HIS A 185 20.35 5.01 -17.59
C HIS A 185 20.73 6.50 -17.56
N TYR A 186 20.88 7.02 -16.34
CA TYR A 186 21.27 8.41 -16.09
C TYR A 186 22.63 8.44 -15.42
N ASN A 187 23.51 9.34 -15.91
CA ASN A 187 24.90 9.42 -15.41
C ASN A 187 25.11 10.54 -14.39
N ARG A 188 24.18 11.49 -14.30
CA ARG A 188 24.32 12.67 -13.43
C ARG A 188 22.99 13.05 -12.82
N ALA A 189 23.06 13.53 -11.58
CA ALA A 189 21.98 14.22 -10.90
C ALA A 189 22.34 15.71 -10.85
N GLU A 190 21.48 16.56 -11.36
CA GLU A 190 21.69 18.00 -11.37
C GLU A 190 20.63 18.69 -10.52
N ILE A 191 21.06 19.51 -9.56
CA ILE A 191 20.17 20.35 -8.77
C ILE A 191 19.71 21.50 -9.69
N VAL A 192 18.42 21.49 -10.04
CA VAL A 192 17.84 22.47 -10.98
C VAL A 192 17.27 23.67 -10.25
N LYS A 193 16.85 23.49 -9.01
CA LYS A 193 16.20 24.53 -8.22
C LYS A 193 16.39 24.27 -6.75
N ILE A 194 16.78 25.31 -6.05
CA ILE A 194 16.97 25.33 -4.59
C ILE A 194 15.89 26.24 -4.02
N ARG A 195 15.33 25.84 -2.86
CA ARG A 195 14.32 26.63 -2.14
C ARG A 195 14.55 26.52 -0.66
N ASP A 196 14.42 27.62 0.02
CA ASP A 196 14.49 27.67 1.48
C ASP A 196 13.33 26.87 2.08
N PHE A 197 13.64 26.01 3.00
CA PHE A 197 12.70 25.22 3.79
C PHE A 197 13.26 25.12 5.21
N VAL A 198 12.59 25.73 6.15
CA VAL A 198 13.04 25.68 7.55
C VAL A 198 12.52 24.38 8.15
N ALA A 199 13.43 23.44 8.32
CA ALA A 199 13.14 22.25 9.13
C ALA A 199 13.31 22.62 10.61
N GLU A 200 12.29 22.33 11.44
CA GLU A 200 12.42 22.45 12.89
C GLU A 200 13.42 21.40 13.40
N GLU A 201 14.21 21.80 14.41
CA GLU A 201 15.16 20.91 15.04
C GLU A 201 14.42 19.73 15.71
N GLY A 202 14.86 18.51 15.44
CA GLY A 202 14.23 17.29 15.97
C GLY A 202 12.97 16.83 15.25
N ALA A 203 12.49 17.57 14.23
CA ALA A 203 11.34 17.14 13.46
C ALA A 203 11.72 16.13 12.36
N VAL A 204 10.81 15.18 12.10
CA VAL A 204 10.97 14.13 11.10
C VAL A 204 10.29 14.57 9.81
N CYS A 205 11.01 14.44 8.68
CA CYS A 205 10.46 14.68 7.34
C CYS A 205 10.08 13.35 6.69
N VAL A 206 8.87 13.28 6.13
CA VAL A 206 8.36 12.10 5.44
C VAL A 206 7.71 12.46 4.11
N ASN A 207 7.70 11.49 3.19
CA ASN A 207 7.01 11.64 1.91
C ASN A 207 5.49 11.47 2.10
N PHE A 208 4.75 12.53 1.84
CA PHE A 208 3.29 12.53 1.91
C PHE A 208 2.69 12.62 0.50
N ASP A 209 2.66 11.49 -0.20
CA ASP A 209 2.16 11.36 -1.58
C ASP A 209 2.76 12.43 -2.51
N GLY A 210 4.10 12.60 -2.44
CA GLY A 210 4.83 13.57 -3.24
C GLY A 210 4.93 14.99 -2.63
N TYR A 211 4.45 15.22 -1.42
CA TYR A 211 4.66 16.43 -0.62
C TYR A 211 5.64 16.14 0.51
N VAL A 212 6.26 17.16 1.04
CA VAL A 212 7.07 17.08 2.26
C VAL A 212 6.15 17.29 3.45
N LEU A 213 6.03 16.30 4.31
CA LEU A 213 5.38 16.44 5.61
C LEU A 213 6.45 16.37 6.68
N GLN A 214 6.62 17.46 7.39
CA GLN A 214 7.45 17.55 8.58
C GLN A 214 6.56 17.50 9.81
N TYR A 215 6.90 16.66 10.78
CA TYR A 215 6.20 16.57 12.04
C TYR A 215 7.15 16.37 13.20
N GLY A 216 6.77 16.83 14.37
CA GLY A 216 7.54 16.74 15.59
C GLY A 216 6.67 17.00 16.82
N PRO A 217 7.27 17.13 18.01
CA PRO A 217 6.52 17.35 19.26
C PRO A 217 5.64 18.60 19.27
N ASN A 218 6.05 19.66 18.57
CA ASN A 218 5.41 20.98 18.65
C ASN A 218 4.42 21.26 17.53
N GLY A 219 4.34 20.37 16.51
CA GLY A 219 3.44 20.59 15.39
C GLY A 219 3.85 19.84 14.12
N ALA A 220 3.14 20.15 13.03
CA ALA A 220 3.43 19.60 11.72
C ALA A 220 3.22 20.65 10.61
N VAL A 221 4.04 20.54 9.56
CA VAL A 221 4.02 21.42 8.39
C VAL A 221 3.99 20.57 7.13
N CYS A 222 3.08 20.87 6.21
CA CYS A 222 3.04 20.25 4.90
C CYS A 222 3.40 21.26 3.82
N ALA A 223 4.40 20.95 3.01
CA ALA A 223 4.84 21.77 1.88
C ALA A 223 4.82 20.97 0.59
N ASP A 224 4.59 21.63 -0.54
CA ASP A 224 4.79 21.01 -1.83
C ASP A 224 6.28 20.93 -2.20
N THR A 225 6.60 20.19 -3.26
CA THR A 225 7.97 20.07 -3.79
C THR A 225 8.58 21.41 -4.28
N SER A 226 7.79 22.45 -4.23
CA SER A 226 8.20 23.82 -4.50
C SER A 226 8.50 24.62 -3.24
N GLY A 227 8.46 24.00 -2.05
CA GLY A 227 8.66 24.66 -0.76
C GLY A 227 7.50 25.54 -0.30
N HIS A 228 6.36 25.58 -1.03
CA HIS A 228 5.22 26.34 -0.58
C HIS A 228 4.45 25.58 0.49
N VAL A 229 4.38 26.16 1.68
CA VAL A 229 3.59 25.62 2.78
C VAL A 229 2.11 25.61 2.39
N LYS A 230 1.48 24.45 2.49
CA LYS A 230 0.04 24.26 2.26
C LYS A 230 -0.78 24.45 3.54
N TRP A 231 -0.25 23.94 4.63
CA TRP A 231 -0.79 24.12 5.97
C TRP A 231 0.31 23.90 7.02
N SER A 232 0.09 24.49 8.16
CA SER A 232 0.87 24.29 9.39
C SER A 232 -0.12 24.14 10.54
N ILE A 233 0.13 23.20 11.44
CA ILE A 233 -0.63 22.97 12.66
C ILE A 233 0.32 22.95 13.85
N THR A 234 -0.13 23.48 14.96
CA THR A 234 0.59 23.46 16.24
C THR A 234 -0.16 22.54 17.19
N TYR A 235 0.55 21.68 17.84
CA TYR A 235 0.09 20.79 18.90
C TYR A 235 1.26 20.56 19.87
N GLU A 236 0.99 19.94 20.98
CA GLU A 236 1.99 19.50 21.93
C GLU A 236 1.81 17.98 22.11
N MET A 237 2.86 17.23 21.79
CA MET A 237 2.90 15.76 21.88
C MET A 237 4.26 15.34 22.45
N ASP A 238 4.25 14.32 23.29
CA ASP A 238 5.48 13.78 23.86
C ASP A 238 6.21 12.86 22.86
N GLU A 239 5.47 11.97 22.22
CA GLU A 239 6.00 10.99 21.26
C GLU A 239 5.07 10.89 20.03
N PRO A 240 5.22 11.81 19.04
CA PRO A 240 4.36 11.80 17.87
C PRO A 240 4.62 10.59 16.98
N ILE A 241 3.57 9.82 16.70
CA ILE A 241 3.53 8.72 15.74
C ILE A 241 2.68 9.09 14.54
N ILE A 242 3.01 8.54 13.37
CA ILE A 242 2.31 8.88 12.13
C ILE A 242 1.91 7.63 11.35
N SER A 243 0.72 7.68 10.75
CA SER A 243 0.29 6.78 9.68
C SER A 243 -0.03 7.59 8.43
N ILE A 244 0.54 7.18 7.29
CA ILE A 244 0.29 7.81 5.98
C ILE A 244 -0.26 6.74 5.04
N ARG A 245 -1.45 7.01 4.47
CA ARG A 245 -2.07 6.18 3.43
C ARG A 245 -2.57 7.06 2.29
N GLY A 246 -1.93 6.92 1.14
CA GLY A 246 -2.23 7.74 -0.02
C GLY A 246 -2.18 9.24 0.30
N LYS A 247 -3.33 9.92 0.27
CA LYS A 247 -3.46 11.38 0.50
C LYS A 247 -3.86 11.75 1.91
N ILE A 248 -3.90 10.80 2.83
CA ILE A 248 -4.30 10.98 4.23
C ILE A 248 -3.11 10.72 5.14
N ALA A 249 -2.95 11.57 6.12
CA ALA A 249 -2.02 11.39 7.23
C ALA A 249 -2.77 11.52 8.56
N ALA A 250 -2.47 10.63 9.50
CA ALA A 250 -2.93 10.70 10.88
C ALA A 250 -1.70 10.79 11.79
N ILE A 251 -1.60 11.87 12.55
CA ILE A 251 -0.54 12.07 13.56
C ILE A 251 -1.19 11.92 14.92
N ALA A 252 -0.62 11.08 15.77
CA ALA A 252 -1.13 10.80 17.10
C ALA A 252 0.02 10.84 18.11
N ASP A 253 -0.34 11.13 19.36
CA ASP A 253 0.59 11.09 20.48
C ASP A 253 0.62 9.69 21.09
N TYR A 254 1.76 8.99 21.01
CA TYR A 254 1.93 7.68 21.65
C TYR A 254 1.85 7.81 23.17
N GLY A 255 0.98 7.04 23.81
CA GLY A 255 0.69 7.21 25.22
C GLY A 255 -0.18 8.43 25.57
N GLY A 256 -0.34 9.37 24.64
CA GLY A 256 -1.27 10.50 24.74
C GLY A 256 -2.68 10.15 24.27
N ARG A 257 -3.48 11.19 23.94
CA ARG A 257 -4.91 11.03 23.62
C ARG A 257 -5.38 11.80 22.41
N SER A 258 -4.50 12.44 21.67
CA SER A 258 -4.83 13.32 20.56
C SER A 258 -4.47 12.67 19.23
N ILE A 259 -5.38 12.74 18.25
CA ILE A 259 -5.13 12.32 16.87
C ILE A 259 -5.54 13.46 15.94
N TYR A 260 -4.62 13.89 15.09
CA TYR A 260 -4.85 14.90 14.06
C TYR A 260 -4.86 14.22 12.71
N VAL A 261 -5.94 14.39 11.96
CA VAL A 261 -6.10 13.78 10.64
C VAL A 261 -6.15 14.86 9.58
N MET A 262 -5.33 14.71 8.55
CA MET A 262 -5.13 15.72 7.52
C MET A 262 -4.95 15.12 6.14
N ASN A 263 -5.19 15.95 5.14
CA ASN A 263 -4.82 15.68 3.77
C ASN A 263 -3.79 16.71 3.28
N LYS A 264 -3.34 16.60 2.03
CA LYS A 264 -2.38 17.54 1.45
C LYS A 264 -2.81 19.01 1.47
N LYS A 265 -4.10 19.31 1.64
CA LYS A 265 -4.64 20.69 1.54
C LYS A 265 -4.94 21.31 2.89
N LYS A 266 -5.36 20.49 3.86
CA LYS A 266 -5.84 20.97 5.18
C LYS A 266 -5.95 19.84 6.20
N GLN A 267 -6.06 20.22 7.45
CA GLN A 267 -6.58 19.38 8.51
C GLN A 267 -8.05 19.03 8.24
N LEU A 268 -8.41 17.77 8.38
CA LEU A 268 -9.76 17.25 8.19
C LEU A 268 -10.56 17.29 9.49
N TYR A 269 -9.99 16.68 10.53
CA TYR A 269 -10.59 16.62 11.87
C TYR A 269 -9.54 16.29 12.92
N THR A 270 -9.92 16.46 14.19
CA THR A 270 -9.13 16.08 15.37
C THR A 270 -9.98 15.15 16.23
N LEU A 271 -9.35 14.16 16.82
CA LEU A 271 -9.97 13.23 17.76
C LEU A 271 -9.28 13.38 19.13
N SER A 272 -10.08 13.18 20.18
CA SER A 272 -9.57 13.00 21.54
C SER A 272 -10.07 11.65 22.05
N THR A 273 -9.17 10.77 22.43
CA THR A 273 -9.46 9.43 22.92
C THR A 273 -9.62 9.42 24.45
N SER A 274 -10.41 8.49 24.97
CA SER A 274 -10.59 8.34 26.43
C SER A 274 -9.43 7.61 27.10
N LEU A 275 -8.67 6.82 26.34
CA LEU A 275 -7.55 6.00 26.78
C LEU A 275 -6.28 6.39 26.02
N PRO A 276 -5.09 6.08 26.55
CA PRO A 276 -3.83 6.31 25.86
C PRO A 276 -3.78 5.59 24.49
N ILE A 277 -3.19 6.26 23.52
CA ILE A 277 -3.04 5.74 22.16
C ILE A 277 -1.75 4.91 22.12
N HIS A 278 -1.90 3.67 21.65
CA HIS A 278 -0.77 2.80 21.37
C HIS A 278 -0.38 2.84 19.88
N LYS A 279 -1.38 2.86 18.99
CA LYS A 279 -1.18 2.87 17.55
C LYS A 279 -2.32 3.56 16.83
N VAL A 280 -1.99 4.18 15.71
CA VAL A 280 -2.97 4.78 14.79
C VAL A 280 -2.70 4.29 13.38
N GLU A 281 -3.77 4.00 12.62
CA GLU A 281 -3.68 3.67 11.22
C GLU A 281 -4.78 4.40 10.43
N ALA A 282 -4.38 5.05 9.33
CA ALA A 282 -5.28 5.77 8.45
C ALA A 282 -5.67 4.92 7.24
N SER A 283 -6.85 5.15 6.69
CA SER A 283 -7.27 4.67 5.37
C SER A 283 -7.06 5.75 4.30
N GLU A 284 -7.05 5.37 3.02
CA GLU A 284 -6.96 6.34 1.92
C GLU A 284 -8.22 7.21 1.78
N CYS A 285 -9.36 6.75 2.30
CA CYS A 285 -10.62 7.49 2.30
C CYS A 285 -10.80 8.44 3.49
N GLY A 286 -9.87 8.40 4.47
CA GLY A 286 -9.85 9.30 5.61
C GLY A 286 -10.50 8.76 6.88
N GLU A 287 -10.79 7.47 6.94
CA GLU A 287 -11.12 6.77 8.17
C GLU A 287 -9.86 6.43 8.95
N VAL A 288 -9.98 6.31 10.26
CA VAL A 288 -8.84 6.05 11.15
C VAL A 288 -9.21 4.99 12.15
N ALA A 289 -8.34 4.01 12.30
CA ALA A 289 -8.40 3.03 13.38
C ALA A 289 -7.32 3.35 14.42
N ALA A 290 -7.65 3.23 15.69
CA ALA A 290 -6.72 3.45 16.79
C ALA A 290 -6.76 2.27 17.77
N VAL A 291 -5.57 1.85 18.20
CA VAL A 291 -5.38 0.91 19.31
C VAL A 291 -5.14 1.74 20.56
N LEU A 292 -5.97 1.55 21.55
CA LEU A 292 -5.92 2.26 22.82
C LEU A 292 -5.64 1.25 23.95
N ASP A 293 -4.74 1.62 24.83
CA ASP A 293 -4.32 0.77 25.94
C ASP A 293 -5.11 1.08 27.22
N ASP A 294 -5.62 0.01 27.84
CA ASP A 294 -6.05 -0.02 29.23
C ASP A 294 -5.18 -1.07 29.95
N LYS A 295 -5.19 -1.06 31.27
CA LYS A 295 -4.30 -1.90 32.09
C LYS A 295 -4.42 -3.41 31.80
N THR A 296 -5.61 -3.89 31.48
CA THR A 296 -5.92 -5.32 31.30
C THR A 296 -6.56 -5.65 29.96
N SER A 297 -6.95 -4.64 29.21
CA SER A 297 -7.63 -4.79 27.93
C SER A 297 -7.12 -3.79 26.92
N THR A 298 -7.26 -4.14 25.68
CA THR A 298 -6.97 -3.26 24.55
C THR A 298 -8.25 -2.90 23.83
N TRP A 299 -8.39 -1.64 23.52
CA TRP A 299 -9.51 -1.10 22.79
C TRP A 299 -9.10 -0.76 21.37
N ILE A 300 -9.83 -1.28 20.41
CA ILE A 300 -9.65 -0.91 19.01
C ILE A 300 -10.85 -0.07 18.61
N ARG A 301 -10.61 1.18 18.21
CA ARG A 301 -11.67 2.12 17.82
C ARG A 301 -11.52 2.51 16.36
N LEU A 302 -12.63 2.49 15.65
CA LEU A 302 -12.72 2.93 14.26
C LEU A 302 -13.50 4.24 14.19
N TYR A 303 -12.92 5.22 13.52
CA TYR A 303 -13.51 6.54 13.31
C TYR A 303 -13.74 6.75 11.82
N SER A 304 -14.92 7.27 11.48
CA SER A 304 -15.25 7.64 10.10
C SER A 304 -14.44 8.84 9.61
N LYS A 305 -14.46 9.08 8.32
CA LYS A 305 -13.83 10.26 7.66
C LYS A 305 -14.25 11.62 8.20
N ASN A 306 -15.26 11.68 9.06
CA ASN A 306 -15.74 12.89 9.73
C ASN A 306 -15.37 12.90 11.23
N GLY A 307 -14.56 11.97 11.70
CA GLY A 307 -14.14 11.86 13.08
C GLY A 307 -15.20 11.31 14.04
N LYS A 308 -16.30 10.73 13.54
CA LYS A 308 -17.28 10.05 14.38
C LYS A 308 -16.87 8.61 14.61
N GLU A 309 -16.96 8.14 15.85
CA GLU A 309 -16.76 6.73 16.16
C GLU A 309 -17.81 5.88 15.43
N VAL A 310 -17.36 4.89 14.70
CA VAL A 310 -18.19 3.96 13.92
C VAL A 310 -18.36 2.66 14.67
N ALA A 311 -17.26 2.16 15.25
CA ALA A 311 -17.23 0.93 15.98
C ALA A 311 -16.09 0.92 17.01
N TYR A 312 -16.23 0.07 18.01
CA TYR A 312 -15.16 -0.25 18.94
C TYR A 312 -15.22 -1.72 19.33
N PHE A 313 -14.06 -2.28 19.64
CA PHE A 313 -13.94 -3.62 20.22
C PHE A 313 -13.05 -3.53 21.45
N VAL A 314 -13.45 -4.29 22.46
CA VAL A 314 -12.63 -4.51 23.64
C VAL A 314 -12.05 -5.89 23.55
N ARG A 315 -10.76 -6.01 23.68
CA ARG A 315 -10.04 -7.28 23.65
C ARG A 315 -9.36 -7.51 24.99
N SER A 316 -9.72 -8.60 25.64
CA SER A 316 -8.96 -9.10 26.78
C SER A 316 -7.58 -9.54 26.29
N MET A 317 -6.51 -9.10 26.95
CA MET A 317 -5.15 -9.54 26.63
C MET A 317 -4.97 -11.05 26.86
N GLU A 318 -5.74 -11.63 27.79
CA GLU A 318 -5.70 -13.05 28.12
C GLU A 318 -6.30 -13.92 27.00
N GLU A 319 -7.46 -13.52 26.44
CA GLU A 319 -8.18 -14.33 25.44
C GLU A 319 -7.73 -14.05 23.99
N ASN A 320 -7.41 -12.81 23.69
CA ASN A 320 -7.18 -12.37 22.30
C ASN A 320 -5.75 -11.95 22.02
N GLY A 321 -4.92 -11.91 23.06
CA GLY A 321 -3.54 -11.47 22.97
C GLY A 321 -3.39 -9.95 22.91
N TYR A 322 -2.14 -9.51 22.83
CA TYR A 322 -1.77 -8.10 22.72
C TYR A 322 -1.64 -7.71 21.23
N PRO A 323 -2.31 -6.64 20.76
CA PRO A 323 -2.21 -6.23 19.37
C PRO A 323 -0.80 -5.70 19.06
N MET A 324 -0.19 -6.29 18.06
CA MET A 324 1.13 -5.93 17.55
C MET A 324 1.01 -4.90 16.43
N ASP A 325 0.06 -5.12 15.55
CA ASP A 325 -0.16 -4.29 14.39
C ASP A 325 -1.62 -4.24 13.96
N LEU A 326 -1.95 -3.20 13.22
CA LEU A 326 -3.28 -2.88 12.76
C LEU A 326 -3.19 -2.37 11.33
N ALA A 327 -4.06 -2.87 10.46
CA ALA A 327 -4.21 -2.36 9.09
C ALA A 327 -5.68 -2.09 8.79
N ILE A 328 -5.92 -1.06 8.00
CA ILE A 328 -7.24 -0.71 7.49
C ILE A 328 -7.19 -0.68 5.96
N SER A 329 -8.22 -1.23 5.31
CA SER A 329 -8.32 -1.22 3.85
C SER A 329 -8.43 0.20 3.28
N PRO A 330 -8.00 0.46 2.05
CA PRO A 330 -8.09 1.78 1.43
C PRO A 330 -9.49 2.39 1.44
N ASN A 331 -10.54 1.56 1.29
CA ASN A 331 -11.95 2.01 1.36
C ASN A 331 -12.51 2.12 2.79
N GLY A 332 -11.72 1.77 3.82
CA GLY A 332 -12.09 1.87 5.23
C GLY A 332 -13.04 0.79 5.76
N GLU A 333 -13.48 -0.16 4.92
CA GLU A 333 -14.48 -1.15 5.29
C GLU A 333 -13.92 -2.36 6.05
N LYS A 334 -12.63 -2.70 5.82
CA LYS A 334 -12.00 -3.88 6.40
C LYS A 334 -10.84 -3.49 7.31
N VAL A 335 -10.72 -4.19 8.41
CA VAL A 335 -9.62 -4.02 9.37
C VAL A 335 -9.00 -5.38 9.63
N CYS A 336 -7.67 -5.45 9.64
CA CYS A 336 -6.91 -6.60 10.10
C CYS A 336 -6.12 -6.22 11.34
N VAL A 337 -6.17 -7.05 12.35
CA VAL A 337 -5.40 -6.89 13.58
C VAL A 337 -4.49 -8.09 13.75
N SER A 338 -3.19 -7.84 13.84
CA SER A 338 -2.22 -8.83 14.29
C SER A 338 -2.07 -8.73 15.79
N SER A 339 -2.23 -9.83 16.49
CA SER A 339 -2.04 -9.90 17.94
C SER A 339 -1.17 -11.10 18.34
N ILE A 340 -0.50 -10.98 19.48
CA ILE A 340 0.36 -12.02 20.04
C ILE A 340 -0.18 -12.46 21.39
N GLN A 341 -0.21 -13.76 21.64
CA GLN A 341 -0.59 -14.33 22.93
C GLN A 341 0.31 -15.51 23.29
N MET A 342 0.36 -15.82 24.57
CA MET A 342 0.96 -17.06 25.08
C MET A 342 -0.15 -18.10 25.24
N LYS A 343 -0.02 -19.24 24.56
CA LYS A 343 -0.95 -20.37 24.64
C LYS A 343 -0.14 -21.65 24.83
N ASP A 344 -0.39 -22.39 25.86
CA ASP A 344 0.28 -23.65 26.16
C ASP A 344 1.83 -23.55 26.12
N MET A 345 2.39 -22.50 26.70
CA MET A 345 3.83 -22.15 26.69
C MET A 345 4.41 -21.85 25.31
N SER A 346 3.59 -21.73 24.28
CA SER A 346 3.99 -21.31 22.92
C SER A 346 3.51 -19.90 22.64
N VAL A 347 4.28 -19.19 21.83
CA VAL A 347 3.89 -17.90 21.26
C VAL A 347 2.97 -18.15 20.07
N VAL A 348 1.81 -17.52 20.07
CA VAL A 348 0.85 -17.63 18.97
C VAL A 348 0.51 -16.24 18.46
N SER A 349 0.70 -16.02 17.17
CA SER A 349 0.19 -14.82 16.50
C SER A 349 -1.17 -15.09 15.86
N ASN A 350 -2.07 -14.13 16.03
CA ASN A 350 -3.41 -14.19 15.46
C ASN A 350 -3.59 -13.03 14.47
N LEU A 351 -4.06 -13.34 13.27
CA LEU A 351 -4.59 -12.35 12.34
C LEU A 351 -6.10 -12.39 12.40
N THR A 352 -6.73 -11.36 12.93
CA THR A 352 -8.20 -11.25 13.04
C THR A 352 -8.71 -10.22 12.04
N PHE A 353 -9.66 -10.62 11.21
CA PHE A 353 -10.27 -9.80 10.18
C PHE A 353 -11.66 -9.35 10.57
N TYR A 354 -11.91 -8.07 10.41
CA TYR A 354 -13.18 -7.40 10.63
C TYR A 354 -13.68 -6.80 9.32
N ASP A 355 -14.98 -6.88 9.06
CA ASP A 355 -15.63 -6.25 7.92
C ASP A 355 -16.80 -5.39 8.40
N PHE A 356 -16.69 -4.07 8.20
CA PHE A 356 -17.71 -3.07 8.53
C PHE A 356 -18.62 -2.74 7.34
N GLY A 357 -18.31 -3.32 6.17
CA GLY A 357 -19.13 -3.23 4.99
C GLY A 357 -20.42 -4.07 5.11
N LYS A 358 -21.04 -4.31 3.98
CA LYS A 358 -22.29 -5.07 3.95
C LYS A 358 -22.10 -6.53 4.34
N ALA A 359 -20.95 -7.12 3.98
CA ALA A 359 -20.68 -8.54 4.18
C ALA A 359 -20.50 -8.92 5.64
N GLY A 360 -19.91 -8.03 6.45
CA GLY A 360 -19.65 -8.30 7.86
C GLY A 360 -20.80 -8.02 8.83
N ARG A 361 -21.95 -7.51 8.34
CA ARG A 361 -23.08 -7.13 9.22
C ARG A 361 -23.70 -8.29 9.98
N ASP A 362 -23.68 -9.48 9.37
CA ASP A 362 -24.32 -10.68 9.93
C ASP A 362 -23.37 -11.48 10.85
N TYR A 363 -22.13 -11.01 10.99
CA TYR A 363 -21.11 -11.64 11.84
C TYR A 363 -21.07 -10.97 13.22
N ASP A 364 -20.89 -11.80 14.25
CA ASP A 364 -20.74 -11.29 15.62
C ASP A 364 -19.48 -10.40 15.71
N GLN A 365 -19.65 -9.20 16.28
CA GLN A 365 -18.61 -8.19 16.37
C GLN A 365 -17.89 -7.87 15.03
N HIS A 366 -18.55 -8.12 13.89
CA HIS A 366 -17.97 -7.96 12.56
C HIS A 366 -16.74 -8.82 12.26
N VAL A 367 -16.45 -9.88 13.05
CA VAL A 367 -15.32 -10.78 12.84
C VAL A 367 -15.66 -11.77 11.74
N VAL A 368 -15.02 -11.61 10.59
CA VAL A 368 -15.24 -12.43 9.39
C VAL A 368 -14.23 -13.57 9.24
N GLY A 369 -13.12 -13.55 9.99
CA GLY A 369 -12.13 -14.62 9.96
C GLY A 369 -10.98 -14.42 10.92
N LYS A 370 -10.33 -15.54 11.27
CA LYS A 370 -9.16 -15.58 12.14
C LYS A 370 -8.17 -16.62 11.62
N PHE A 371 -6.88 -16.29 11.62
CA PHE A 371 -5.77 -17.20 11.31
C PHE A 371 -4.81 -17.22 12.49
N GLU A 372 -4.37 -18.41 12.87
CA GLU A 372 -3.42 -18.62 13.97
C GLU A 372 -2.09 -19.14 13.41
N TYR A 373 -0.98 -18.59 13.92
CA TYR A 373 0.38 -18.96 13.56
C TYR A 373 1.16 -19.25 14.83
N GLU A 374 1.46 -20.54 15.04
CA GLU A 374 2.17 -21.02 16.23
C GLU A 374 3.67 -20.81 16.11
N ASN A 375 4.30 -20.42 17.22
CA ASN A 375 5.74 -20.17 17.34
C ASN A 375 6.28 -19.08 16.39
N GLU A 376 5.41 -18.16 15.99
CA GLU A 376 5.77 -17.04 15.12
C GLU A 376 5.22 -15.73 15.66
N VAL A 377 5.89 -14.63 15.36
CA VAL A 377 5.44 -13.27 15.65
C VAL A 377 5.24 -12.56 14.32
N LEU A 378 4.00 -12.12 14.05
CA LEU A 378 3.66 -11.35 12.85
C LEU A 378 3.52 -9.85 13.18
N PRO A 379 4.63 -9.11 13.23
CA PRO A 379 4.63 -7.71 13.66
C PRO A 379 4.17 -6.74 12.56
N TYR A 380 4.00 -7.21 11.33
CA TYR A 380 3.67 -6.37 10.18
C TYR A 380 2.43 -6.87 9.48
N VAL A 381 1.45 -5.98 9.32
CA VAL A 381 0.23 -6.24 8.56
C VAL A 381 -0.17 -4.98 7.78
N TRP A 382 -0.60 -5.14 6.52
CA TRP A 382 -1.10 -4.03 5.71
C TRP A 382 -2.00 -4.52 4.57
N PHE A 383 -2.85 -3.63 4.07
CA PHE A 383 -3.67 -3.92 2.90
C PHE A 383 -2.96 -3.52 1.61
N MET A 384 -2.91 -4.43 0.65
CA MET A 384 -2.47 -4.22 -0.73
C MET A 384 -3.68 -3.96 -1.64
N GLY A 385 -4.39 -2.86 -1.42
CA GLY A 385 -5.70 -2.57 -2.00
C GLY A 385 -6.84 -3.07 -1.10
N ASN A 386 -8.09 -3.11 -1.62
CA ASN A 386 -9.27 -3.42 -0.80
C ASN A 386 -9.43 -4.92 -0.49
N ASP A 387 -8.82 -5.78 -1.30
CA ASP A 387 -9.16 -7.20 -1.33
C ASP A 387 -8.00 -8.13 -0.99
N LYS A 388 -6.84 -7.57 -0.66
CA LYS A 388 -5.66 -8.34 -0.26
C LYS A 388 -5.04 -7.72 0.99
N CYS A 389 -4.74 -8.56 1.96
CA CYS A 389 -4.01 -8.19 3.16
C CYS A 389 -2.72 -9.02 3.23
N ALA A 390 -1.60 -8.37 3.45
CA ALA A 390 -0.32 -9.04 3.66
C ALA A 390 0.08 -9.00 5.12
N ALA A 391 0.76 -10.03 5.57
CA ALA A 391 1.39 -10.10 6.87
C ALA A 391 2.78 -10.75 6.75
N VAL A 392 3.72 -10.26 7.55
CA VAL A 392 5.11 -10.74 7.52
C VAL A 392 5.60 -10.99 8.94
N SER A 393 6.26 -12.13 9.10
CA SER A 393 7.09 -12.46 10.26
C SER A 393 8.58 -12.54 9.83
N ASP A 394 9.44 -12.85 10.76
CA ASP A 394 10.86 -13.15 10.48
C ASP A 394 11.06 -14.42 9.63
N SER A 395 10.06 -15.29 9.62
CA SER A 395 10.11 -16.62 9.00
C SER A 395 9.00 -16.89 7.99
N ARG A 396 8.07 -15.93 7.77
CA ARG A 396 6.90 -16.16 6.93
C ARG A 396 6.40 -14.89 6.24
N PHE A 397 5.98 -15.04 5.00
CA PHE A 397 5.23 -14.05 4.24
C PHE A 397 3.87 -14.62 3.83
N VAL A 398 2.80 -13.95 4.22
CA VAL A 398 1.41 -14.40 4.03
C VAL A 398 0.64 -13.34 3.24
N VAL A 399 -0.18 -13.78 2.30
CA VAL A 399 -1.18 -12.93 1.64
C VAL A 399 -2.56 -13.57 1.83
N ILE A 400 -3.47 -12.80 2.39
CA ILE A 400 -4.86 -13.18 2.65
C ILE A 400 -5.75 -12.46 1.65
N ASP A 401 -6.55 -13.23 0.92
CA ASP A 401 -7.62 -12.75 0.04
C ASP A 401 -8.85 -12.41 0.88
N THR A 402 -9.23 -11.16 0.86
CA THR A 402 -10.40 -10.62 1.57
C THR A 402 -11.49 -10.16 0.61
N SER A 403 -11.47 -10.58 -0.65
CA SER A 403 -12.49 -10.22 -1.65
C SER A 403 -13.85 -10.88 -1.38
N GLY A 404 -13.83 -12.05 -0.75
CA GLY A 404 -15.05 -12.75 -0.31
C GLY A 404 -15.51 -12.30 1.07
N THR A 405 -16.64 -12.83 1.53
CA THR A 405 -17.17 -12.59 2.88
C THR A 405 -16.21 -13.13 3.94
N GLU A 406 -15.67 -14.32 3.72
CA GLU A 406 -14.68 -14.94 4.58
C GLU A 406 -13.27 -14.81 3.96
N PRO A 407 -12.29 -14.30 4.71
CA PRO A 407 -10.90 -14.23 4.27
C PRO A 407 -10.31 -15.61 4.02
N LYS A 408 -9.47 -15.73 2.97
CA LYS A 408 -8.80 -16.98 2.61
C LYS A 408 -7.32 -16.75 2.40
N SER A 409 -6.48 -17.67 2.90
CA SER A 409 -5.05 -17.62 2.62
C SER A 409 -4.82 -17.87 1.13
N SER A 410 -4.27 -16.90 0.42
CA SER A 410 -3.89 -17.00 -0.99
C SER A 410 -2.41 -17.30 -1.19
N LEU A 411 -1.59 -16.91 -0.22
CA LEU A 411 -0.17 -17.24 -0.16
C LEU A 411 0.22 -17.51 1.28
N ASN A 412 1.09 -18.50 1.49
CA ASN A 412 1.69 -18.82 2.78
C ASN A 412 3.10 -19.37 2.56
N ASN A 413 4.07 -18.48 2.42
CA ASN A 413 5.45 -18.82 2.10
C ASN A 413 6.32 -18.74 3.35
N MET A 414 7.09 -19.80 3.60
CA MET A 414 8.16 -19.78 4.59
C MET A 414 9.37 -19.03 4.02
N LEU A 415 9.93 -18.13 4.80
CA LEU A 415 11.18 -17.44 4.52
C LEU A 415 12.32 -18.25 5.10
N THR A 416 13.29 -18.59 4.28
CA THR A 416 14.46 -19.40 4.68
C THR A 416 15.67 -18.55 5.06
N GLU A 417 15.60 -17.26 4.78
CA GLU A 417 16.66 -16.29 5.01
C GLU A 417 16.22 -15.25 6.05
N ASN A 418 17.17 -14.68 6.77
CA ASN A 418 16.89 -13.68 7.78
C ASN A 418 16.40 -12.37 7.14
N LEU A 419 15.15 -12.02 7.40
CA LEU A 419 14.54 -10.78 6.96
C LEU A 419 15.18 -9.58 7.69
N GLN A 420 15.60 -8.58 6.93
CA GLN A 420 16.22 -7.35 7.41
C GLN A 420 15.24 -6.16 7.42
N GLY A 421 14.29 -6.15 6.49
CA GLY A 421 13.32 -5.08 6.38
C GLY A 421 12.14 -5.42 5.48
N VAL A 422 11.05 -4.70 5.68
CA VAL A 422 9.83 -4.81 4.88
C VAL A 422 9.46 -3.43 4.38
N PHE A 423 9.24 -3.32 3.08
CA PHE A 423 8.88 -2.07 2.40
C PHE A 423 7.60 -2.28 1.59
N GLU A 424 6.78 -1.24 1.49
CA GLU A 424 5.51 -1.34 0.77
C GLU A 424 5.17 -0.03 0.07
N ASP A 425 4.48 -0.08 -1.08
CA ASP A 425 3.99 1.08 -1.82
C ASP A 425 2.46 1.07 -2.03
N GLY A 426 1.74 0.21 -1.29
CA GLY A 426 0.30 -0.03 -1.44
C GLY A 426 -0.06 -1.00 -2.57
N GLY A 427 0.91 -1.44 -3.35
CA GLY A 427 0.74 -2.40 -4.45
C GLY A 427 1.79 -3.47 -4.52
N HIS A 428 3.00 -3.17 -4.08
CA HIS A 428 4.13 -4.06 -4.06
C HIS A 428 4.68 -4.18 -2.65
N VAL A 429 5.32 -5.30 -2.39
CA VAL A 429 6.02 -5.61 -1.15
C VAL A 429 7.46 -5.89 -1.48
N GLY A 430 8.37 -5.21 -0.81
CA GLY A 430 9.80 -5.51 -0.83
C GLY A 430 10.22 -6.18 0.46
N LEU A 431 10.78 -7.38 0.35
CA LEU A 431 11.40 -8.10 1.45
C LEU A 431 12.91 -8.01 1.29
N LEU A 432 13.58 -7.39 2.26
CA LEU A 432 15.00 -7.17 2.24
C LEU A 432 15.73 -8.26 3.01
N PHE A 433 16.74 -8.84 2.38
CA PHE A 433 17.60 -9.87 2.95
C PHE A 433 19.08 -9.47 2.84
N ASN A 434 19.94 -10.09 3.65
CA ASN A 434 21.36 -10.07 3.39
C ASN A 434 21.64 -10.94 2.16
N ASP A 435 22.46 -10.44 1.22
CA ASP A 435 22.84 -11.23 0.06
C ASP A 435 23.93 -12.25 0.44
N LEU A 436 23.59 -13.53 0.35
CA LEU A 436 24.49 -14.62 0.67
C LEU A 436 25.45 -14.97 -0.48
N THR A 437 25.23 -14.41 -1.68
CA THR A 437 26.06 -14.69 -2.86
C THR A 437 27.39 -13.95 -2.83
N GLN A 438 27.57 -12.99 -1.94
CA GLN A 438 28.74 -12.12 -1.78
C GLN A 438 28.98 -11.12 -2.93
N GLU A 439 28.09 -11.06 -3.90
CA GLU A 439 28.15 -10.07 -4.98
C GLU A 439 27.63 -8.71 -4.49
N ASN A 440 26.61 -8.73 -3.63
CA ASN A 440 25.99 -7.56 -3.02
C ASN A 440 25.98 -7.68 -1.49
N MET A 441 25.66 -6.60 -0.80
CA MET A 441 25.44 -6.63 0.64
C MET A 441 23.99 -7.00 0.95
N TYR A 442 23.07 -6.53 0.14
CA TYR A 442 21.62 -6.70 0.33
C TYR A 442 20.96 -7.20 -0.94
N ARG A 443 19.87 -7.93 -0.77
CA ARG A 443 18.92 -8.31 -1.83
C ARG A 443 17.52 -7.95 -1.40
N LEU A 444 16.83 -7.16 -2.22
CA LEU A 444 15.43 -6.81 -2.06
C LEU A 444 14.60 -7.64 -3.03
N ASP A 445 13.82 -8.56 -2.51
CA ASP A 445 12.87 -9.34 -3.29
C ASP A 445 11.54 -8.58 -3.41
N LEU A 446 11.06 -8.37 -4.62
CA LEU A 446 9.83 -7.61 -4.91
C LEU A 446 8.68 -8.56 -5.22
N TYR A 447 7.56 -8.34 -4.56
CA TYR A 447 6.34 -9.14 -4.70
C TYR A 447 5.16 -8.25 -5.07
N GLY A 448 4.35 -8.70 -6.02
CA GLY A 448 3.09 -8.05 -6.39
C GLY A 448 1.94 -8.37 -5.43
N LYS A 449 0.77 -7.80 -5.71
CA LYS A 449 -0.46 -7.97 -4.89
C LYS A 449 -0.93 -9.41 -4.74
N ASP A 450 -0.59 -10.28 -5.66
CA ASP A 450 -0.92 -11.71 -5.62
C ASP A 450 0.12 -12.53 -4.83
N GLY A 451 1.14 -11.87 -4.29
CA GLY A 451 2.24 -12.48 -3.55
C GLY A 451 3.26 -13.19 -4.42
N LYS A 452 3.21 -13.03 -5.74
CA LYS A 452 4.26 -13.57 -6.63
C LYS A 452 5.46 -12.65 -6.66
N LYS A 453 6.64 -13.26 -6.67
CA LYS A 453 7.89 -12.53 -6.87
C LYS A 453 7.90 -12.00 -8.31
N GLU A 454 8.05 -10.68 -8.46
CA GLU A 454 8.12 -9.97 -9.73
C GLU A 454 9.56 -9.69 -10.16
N GLY A 455 10.46 -9.52 -9.18
CA GLY A 455 11.87 -9.28 -9.44
C GLY A 455 12.68 -9.23 -8.16
N ASP A 456 13.95 -8.90 -8.30
CA ASP A 456 14.84 -8.61 -7.18
C ASP A 456 15.91 -7.56 -7.55
N VAL A 457 16.36 -6.85 -6.52
CA VAL A 457 17.36 -5.80 -6.63
C VAL A 457 18.50 -6.11 -5.66
N GLY A 458 19.70 -6.36 -6.20
CA GLY A 458 20.92 -6.49 -5.41
C GLY A 458 21.67 -5.16 -5.31
N PHE A 459 22.14 -4.79 -4.11
CA PHE A 459 22.91 -3.57 -3.91
C PHE A 459 23.92 -3.69 -2.77
N THR A 460 24.98 -2.86 -2.81
CA THR A 460 26.09 -2.89 -1.83
C THR A 460 26.10 -1.68 -0.89
N MET A 461 25.29 -0.66 -1.18
CA MET A 461 25.28 0.60 -0.44
C MET A 461 24.58 0.43 0.92
N ALA A 462 25.21 0.91 2.00
CA ALA A 462 24.49 1.14 3.25
C ALA A 462 23.44 2.23 3.03
N TYR A 463 22.21 1.99 3.45
CA TYR A 463 21.07 2.85 3.16
C TYR A 463 20.48 3.46 4.45
N ASN A 464 19.93 4.66 4.33
CA ASN A 464 19.11 5.30 5.36
C ASN A 464 17.63 5.24 4.99
N ASP A 465 17.33 5.25 3.67
CA ASP A 465 15.97 5.19 3.17
C ASP A 465 15.90 4.31 1.92
N LEU A 466 14.84 3.51 1.85
CA LEU A 466 14.51 2.66 0.71
C LEU A 466 13.02 2.83 0.41
N GLN A 467 12.69 3.23 -0.81
CA GLN A 467 11.33 3.44 -1.27
C GLN A 467 11.07 2.66 -2.56
N ILE A 468 9.91 2.02 -2.62
CA ILE A 468 9.39 1.42 -3.85
C ILE A 468 8.33 2.37 -4.40
N LYS A 469 8.46 2.81 -5.66
CA LYS A 469 7.47 3.68 -6.27
C LYS A 469 7.47 3.59 -7.78
N GLY A 470 6.30 3.27 -8.35
CA GLY A 470 6.08 3.30 -9.80
C GLY A 470 6.99 2.35 -10.58
N GLY A 471 7.21 1.13 -10.11
CA GLY A 471 8.07 0.13 -10.72
C GLY A 471 9.56 0.47 -10.62
N ARG A 472 9.94 1.22 -9.57
CA ARG A 472 11.33 1.55 -9.28
C ARG A 472 11.62 1.46 -7.81
N VAL A 473 12.87 1.12 -7.50
CA VAL A 473 13.43 1.10 -6.16
C VAL A 473 14.41 2.26 -6.03
N TYR A 474 14.18 3.12 -5.04
CA TYR A 474 15.02 4.26 -4.70
C TYR A 474 15.71 3.95 -3.38
N ILE A 475 17.02 3.93 -3.40
CA ILE A 475 17.85 3.63 -2.24
C ILE A 475 18.75 4.83 -2.03
N ASN A 476 18.76 5.40 -0.83
CA ASN A 476 19.66 6.50 -0.54
C ASN A 476 20.22 6.42 0.88
N ASN A 477 21.40 6.98 1.04
CA ASN A 477 21.94 7.44 2.31
C ASN A 477 22.04 8.98 2.29
N GLU A 478 22.75 9.56 3.26
CA GLU A 478 22.86 11.01 3.36
C GLU A 478 23.51 11.66 2.12
N GLN A 479 24.35 10.94 1.36
CA GLN A 479 25.19 11.53 0.31
C GLN A 479 25.08 10.85 -1.05
N THR A 480 24.56 9.64 -1.10
CA THR A 480 24.50 8.85 -2.34
C THR A 480 23.10 8.31 -2.56
N MET A 481 22.77 8.08 -3.82
CA MET A 481 21.51 7.49 -4.24
C MET A 481 21.73 6.47 -5.33
N GLN A 482 21.01 5.38 -5.25
CA GLN A 482 20.90 4.38 -6.31
C GLN A 482 19.42 4.21 -6.69
N ILE A 483 19.16 4.05 -7.96
CA ILE A 483 17.81 3.81 -8.48
C ILE A 483 17.85 2.59 -9.37
N TYR A 484 16.95 1.66 -9.13
CA TYR A 484 16.79 0.43 -9.89
C TYR A 484 15.38 0.33 -10.45
N THR A 485 15.22 -0.42 -11.53
CA THR A 485 13.92 -0.94 -11.95
C THR A 485 13.51 -2.11 -11.06
N ASP A 486 12.25 -2.51 -11.13
CA ASP A 486 11.71 -3.67 -10.42
C ASP A 486 12.35 -5.00 -10.86
N ASP A 487 12.92 -5.06 -12.07
CA ASP A 487 13.71 -6.19 -12.59
C ASP A 487 15.21 -6.14 -12.25
N GLY A 488 15.63 -5.24 -11.35
CA GLY A 488 17.01 -5.16 -10.82
C GLY A 488 17.99 -4.39 -11.68
N LYS A 489 17.57 -3.74 -12.76
CA LYS A 489 18.45 -2.95 -13.60
C LYS A 489 18.76 -1.59 -12.97
N GLU A 490 20.05 -1.26 -12.80
CA GLU A 490 20.46 0.05 -12.33
C GLU A 490 20.13 1.14 -13.35
N ILE A 491 19.38 2.16 -12.89
CA ILE A 491 19.02 3.36 -13.67
C ILE A 491 19.95 4.51 -13.33
N PHE A 492 20.35 4.63 -12.08
CA PHE A 492 21.18 5.72 -11.59
C PHE A 492 22.01 5.25 -10.39
N ASN A 493 23.26 5.74 -10.34
CA ASN A 493 24.13 5.58 -9.19
C ASN A 493 25.02 6.83 -9.10
N GLY A 494 24.86 7.60 -8.04
CA GLY A 494 25.61 8.84 -7.91
C GLY A 494 25.48 9.50 -6.54
N GLY A 495 26.42 10.43 -6.29
CA GLY A 495 26.48 11.19 -5.05
C GLY A 495 25.90 12.60 -5.16
N PHE A 496 25.68 13.20 -4.01
CA PHE A 496 25.26 14.58 -3.83
C PHE A 496 26.30 15.34 -3.00
N ASP A 497 26.47 16.61 -3.30
CA ASP A 497 27.37 17.49 -2.52
C ASP A 497 26.77 17.91 -1.17
N ARG A 498 25.54 17.45 -0.86
CA ARG A 498 24.78 17.84 0.33
C ARG A 498 24.19 16.62 1.03
N LYS A 499 23.96 16.75 2.35
CA LYS A 499 23.25 15.75 3.11
C LYS A 499 21.76 15.78 2.80
N ILE A 500 21.23 14.62 2.43
CA ILE A 500 19.82 14.42 2.11
C ILE A 500 19.14 13.74 3.30
N LYS A 501 18.08 14.37 3.83
CA LYS A 501 17.23 13.80 4.88
C LYS A 501 16.07 12.99 4.32
N LEU A 502 15.53 13.41 3.17
CA LEU A 502 14.39 12.75 2.53
C LEU A 502 14.51 12.89 1.01
N LEU A 503 14.27 11.81 0.30
CA LEU A 503 14.16 11.79 -1.15
C LEU A 503 12.71 11.51 -1.55
N ILE A 504 12.14 12.35 -2.40
CA ILE A 504 10.77 12.19 -2.90
C ILE A 504 10.82 11.96 -4.40
N PRO A 505 10.54 10.74 -4.89
CA PRO A 505 10.35 10.48 -6.31
C PRO A 505 9.14 11.26 -6.84
N THR A 506 9.34 12.07 -7.87
CA THR A 506 8.24 12.75 -8.56
C THR A 506 7.70 11.85 -9.68
N HIS A 507 6.41 12.03 -10.05
CA HIS A 507 5.80 11.24 -11.13
C HIS A 507 6.39 11.52 -12.53
N TRP A 508 7.27 12.52 -12.66
CA TRP A 508 7.86 12.87 -13.93
C TRP A 508 9.17 12.10 -14.15
N LEU A 509 9.38 11.62 -15.35
CA LEU A 509 10.54 10.84 -15.77
C LEU A 509 11.87 11.51 -15.36
N GLY A 510 12.52 10.94 -14.33
CA GLY A 510 13.82 11.40 -13.84
C GLY A 510 13.81 12.65 -12.97
N GLY A 511 12.65 13.12 -12.52
CA GLY A 511 12.53 14.19 -11.53
C GLY A 511 12.52 13.66 -10.11
N LEU A 512 13.26 14.29 -9.22
CA LEU A 512 13.32 13.97 -7.80
C LEU A 512 13.26 15.27 -7.01
N THR A 513 12.78 15.18 -5.78
CA THR A 513 12.90 16.26 -4.81
C THR A 513 13.69 15.73 -3.63
N ALA A 514 14.78 16.39 -3.27
CA ALA A 514 15.52 16.10 -2.06
C ALA A 514 15.23 17.17 -1.01
N VAL A 515 15.09 16.75 0.23
CA VAL A 515 14.98 17.62 1.39
C VAL A 515 16.29 17.50 2.17
N SER A 516 16.97 18.61 2.31
CA SER A 516 18.16 18.79 3.16
C SER A 516 17.76 19.47 4.46
N GLU A 517 18.73 19.96 5.24
CA GLU A 517 18.43 20.58 6.55
C GLU A 517 17.56 21.83 6.42
N ASN A 518 17.85 22.68 5.44
CA ASN A 518 17.19 23.98 5.29
C ASN A 518 16.66 24.25 3.89
N GLU A 519 16.66 23.25 3.02
CA GLU A 519 16.36 23.48 1.60
C GLU A 519 15.54 22.30 1.02
N ILE A 520 14.73 22.63 0.05
CA ILE A 520 14.08 21.65 -0.84
C ILE A 520 14.69 21.83 -2.24
N ASP A 521 15.35 20.81 -2.71
CA ASP A 521 16.06 20.77 -3.97
C ASP A 521 15.27 19.99 -5.02
N ALA A 522 15.00 20.61 -6.15
CA ALA A 522 14.51 19.86 -7.30
C ALA A 522 15.71 19.30 -8.08
N ILE A 523 15.74 17.98 -8.19
CA ILE A 523 16.80 17.24 -8.86
C ILE A 523 16.28 16.69 -10.19
N LYS A 524 17.11 16.81 -11.22
CA LYS A 524 16.86 16.21 -12.53
C LYS A 524 17.98 15.23 -12.86
N LEU A 525 17.62 14.02 -13.17
CA LEU A 525 18.54 13.02 -13.68
C LEU A 525 18.83 13.27 -15.17
N ARG A 526 20.11 13.20 -15.58
CA ARG A 526 20.55 13.39 -16.95
C ARG A 526 21.52 12.31 -17.42
#